data_5bd48df0c2f9f36e3f4ff1dd597d9e7d
#
_entry.id   5bd48df0c2f9f36e3f4ff1dd597d9e7d
#
_cell.length_a   1.000
_cell.length_b   1.000
_cell.length_c   1.000
_cell.angle_alpha   90.00
_cell.angle_beta   90.00
_cell.angle_gamma   90.00
#
_symmetry.space_group_name_H-M   'P 1'
#
loop_
_entity.id
_entity.type
_entity.pdbx_description
1 polymer ?
#
loop_
_entity_poly.entity_id
_entity_poly.type
_entity_poly.pdbx_seq_one_letter_code
_entity_poly.pdbx_strand_id
1 'polypeptide(L)'
;MTDVVIEKKGHVAIVKIEHMKAMNALSTDMYAQLEEAFDELAKDLDDVYAVVLTGSSTVNKKGKTVNSFVAGADISEMATKTCAEGKLFGNESNRVCWKIENFKRPVIAAINGFCLGGGCELAMSCDIRLASENASFGQPEVGLGITPGCGGTQRLARFVGAGKAKEMLYTARANYTAQDALNMGLVNYVYPLENLLDEAVKLAEEIAAQAPIAVSLVKEAVNVGMQTDLNSALKFEGNCFAQCFATEDQK
;
A
#
# COMPACT_ATOMS: atom_id res chain seq x y z
N MET A 1 15.25 -11.90 13.41
CA MET A 1 15.56 -10.70 12.62
C MET A 1 14.24 -10.25 12.07
N THR A 2 13.92 -8.97 12.18
CA THR A 2 12.70 -8.46 11.58
C THR A 2 12.93 -8.27 10.08
N ASP A 3 11.95 -8.65 9.27
CA ASP A 3 11.98 -8.48 7.81
C ASP A 3 11.29 -7.14 7.39
N VAL A 4 10.74 -6.39 8.36
CA VAL A 4 10.21 -5.04 8.19
C VAL A 4 11.06 -4.07 8.98
N VAL A 5 11.65 -3.09 8.30
CA VAL A 5 12.60 -2.12 8.88
C VAL A 5 12.04 -0.73 8.73
N ILE A 6 12.17 0.10 9.77
CA ILE A 6 11.80 1.51 9.75
C ILE A 6 13.07 2.36 9.76
N GLU A 7 13.19 3.25 8.79
CA GLU A 7 14.21 4.29 8.72
C GLU A 7 13.52 5.66 8.77
N LYS A 8 14.07 6.63 9.50
CA LYS A 8 13.53 8.00 9.56
C LYS A 8 14.48 8.97 8.87
N LYS A 9 13.90 9.85 8.07
CA LYS A 9 14.59 10.96 7.40
C LYS A 9 13.78 12.24 7.63
N GLY A 10 14.18 13.05 8.61
CA GLY A 10 13.38 14.19 9.05
C GLY A 10 11.99 13.71 9.52
N HIS A 11 10.93 14.29 8.98
CA HIS A 11 9.55 13.93 9.27
C HIS A 11 8.97 12.81 8.37
N VAL A 12 9.82 12.16 7.57
CA VAL A 12 9.44 11.04 6.71
C VAL A 12 9.92 9.73 7.32
N ALA A 13 9.03 8.77 7.49
CA ALA A 13 9.38 7.39 7.84
C ALA A 13 9.39 6.53 6.56
N ILE A 14 10.44 5.72 6.39
CA ILE A 14 10.54 4.73 5.32
C ILE A 14 10.37 3.36 5.95
N VAL A 15 9.29 2.67 5.60
CA VAL A 15 9.02 1.27 5.98
C VAL A 15 9.45 0.38 4.82
N LYS A 16 10.44 -0.47 5.05
CA LYS A 16 11.01 -1.33 4.02
C LYS A 16 10.78 -2.80 4.34
N ILE A 17 10.27 -3.56 3.38
CA ILE A 17 10.12 -5.02 3.47
C ILE A 17 11.37 -5.67 2.89
N GLU A 18 12.07 -6.49 3.69
CA GLU A 18 13.38 -7.08 3.34
C GLU A 18 13.38 -8.61 3.42
N HIS A 19 12.33 -9.27 2.93
CA HIS A 19 12.18 -10.73 2.92
C HIS A 19 12.38 -11.34 1.51
N MET A 20 13.49 -11.01 0.85
CA MET A 20 13.75 -11.42 -0.54
C MET A 20 13.93 -12.92 -0.76
N LYS A 21 14.12 -13.73 0.29
CA LYS A 21 14.10 -15.21 0.17
C LYS A 21 12.77 -15.71 -0.38
N ALA A 22 11.66 -15.05 -0.02
CA ALA A 22 10.31 -15.31 -0.51
C ALA A 22 9.78 -14.18 -1.41
N MET A 23 10.63 -13.35 -2.01
CA MET A 23 10.22 -12.21 -2.85
C MET A 23 9.29 -11.23 -2.11
N ASN A 24 9.51 -11.05 -0.81
CA ASN A 24 8.68 -10.26 0.10
C ASN A 24 7.22 -10.76 0.22
N ALA A 25 6.97 -12.06 0.03
CA ALA A 25 5.64 -12.64 0.16
C ALA A 25 5.08 -12.43 1.57
N LEU A 26 3.78 -12.16 1.66
CA LEU A 26 3.07 -11.85 2.90
C LEU A 26 2.60 -13.15 3.58
N SER A 27 3.33 -13.58 4.59
CA SER A 27 2.93 -14.59 5.57
C SER A 27 2.16 -13.94 6.72
N THR A 28 1.57 -14.75 7.60
CA THR A 28 0.97 -14.28 8.86
C THR A 28 1.98 -13.47 9.68
N ASP A 29 3.23 -13.93 9.75
CA ASP A 29 4.31 -13.22 10.46
C ASP A 29 4.65 -11.87 9.80
N MET A 30 4.69 -11.81 8.46
CA MET A 30 4.95 -10.55 7.74
C MET A 30 3.83 -9.53 7.97
N TYR A 31 2.57 -9.96 7.99
CA TYR A 31 1.45 -9.08 8.35
C TYR A 31 1.58 -8.57 9.79
N ALA A 32 1.98 -9.43 10.74
CA ALA A 32 2.22 -9.00 12.12
C ALA A 32 3.34 -7.95 12.22
N GLN A 33 4.46 -8.17 11.53
CA GLN A 33 5.58 -7.21 11.51
C GLN A 33 5.18 -5.86 10.86
N LEU A 34 4.40 -5.89 9.79
CA LEU A 34 3.85 -4.66 9.19
C LEU A 34 2.93 -3.93 10.18
N GLU A 35 2.08 -4.66 10.89
CA GLU A 35 1.22 -4.08 11.91
C GLU A 35 2.01 -3.43 13.03
N GLU A 36 3.02 -4.13 13.57
CA GLU A 36 3.92 -3.60 14.61
C GLU A 36 4.63 -2.33 14.15
N ALA A 37 5.12 -2.30 12.90
CA ALA A 37 5.75 -1.12 12.32
C ALA A 37 4.82 0.09 12.30
N PHE A 38 3.57 -0.08 11.87
CA PHE A 38 2.58 1.01 11.87
C PHE A 38 2.09 1.37 13.27
N ASP A 39 2.07 0.43 14.23
CA ASP A 39 1.80 0.71 15.64
C ASP A 39 2.93 1.50 16.29
N GLU A 40 4.18 1.24 15.92
CA GLU A 40 5.33 2.04 16.35
C GLU A 40 5.22 3.47 15.81
N LEU A 41 4.99 3.62 14.51
CA LEU A 41 4.82 4.95 13.90
C LEU A 41 3.61 5.72 14.46
N ALA A 42 2.54 5.02 14.86
CA ALA A 42 1.38 5.65 15.49
C ALA A 42 1.67 6.28 16.86
N LYS A 43 2.75 5.89 17.53
CA LYS A 43 3.19 6.49 18.80
C LYS A 43 4.04 7.75 18.59
N ASP A 44 4.44 8.03 17.35
CA ASP A 44 5.41 9.06 17.00
C ASP A 44 4.84 10.06 15.97
N LEU A 45 3.54 10.34 16.05
CA LEU A 45 2.84 11.23 15.11
C LEU A 45 3.26 12.71 15.24
N ASP A 46 3.95 13.08 16.33
CA ASP A 46 4.50 14.42 16.51
C ASP A 46 5.77 14.64 15.65
N ASP A 47 6.45 13.55 15.26
CA ASP A 47 7.66 13.61 14.45
C ASP A 47 7.46 13.02 13.05
N VAL A 48 6.52 12.09 12.86
CA VAL A 48 6.25 11.46 11.56
C VAL A 48 5.05 12.11 10.88
N TYR A 49 5.26 12.74 9.73
CA TYR A 49 4.22 13.45 8.96
C TYR A 49 3.85 12.74 7.65
N ALA A 50 4.73 11.88 7.13
CA ALA A 50 4.45 11.04 5.97
C ALA A 50 5.22 9.72 6.05
N VAL A 51 4.70 8.67 5.40
CA VAL A 51 5.31 7.34 5.37
C VAL A 51 5.53 6.92 3.92
N VAL A 52 6.70 6.35 3.62
CA VAL A 52 6.99 5.66 2.37
C VAL A 52 7.10 4.17 2.66
N LEU A 53 6.26 3.34 2.02
CA LEU A 53 6.33 1.88 2.09
C LEU A 53 6.98 1.36 0.81
N THR A 54 8.05 0.57 0.94
CA THR A 54 8.76 0.02 -0.21
C THR A 54 9.21 -1.42 0.02
N GLY A 55 9.58 -2.10 -1.06
CA GLY A 55 10.18 -3.42 -1.02
C GLY A 55 11.70 -3.37 -1.12
N SER A 56 12.29 -4.52 -1.46
CA SER A 56 13.73 -4.69 -1.53
C SER A 56 14.18 -5.38 -2.83
N SER A 57 15.46 -5.66 -2.96
CA SER A 57 16.05 -6.34 -4.11
C SER A 57 17.07 -7.40 -3.67
N THR A 58 17.29 -8.39 -4.53
CA THR A 58 18.32 -9.41 -4.34
C THR A 58 18.98 -9.76 -5.67
N VAL A 59 20.13 -10.38 -5.61
CA VAL A 59 20.78 -10.97 -6.79
C VAL A 59 20.50 -12.48 -6.81
N ASN A 60 19.84 -12.96 -7.86
CA ASN A 60 19.52 -14.37 -8.01
C ASN A 60 20.78 -15.22 -8.36
N LYS A 61 20.64 -16.54 -8.35
CA LYS A 61 21.74 -17.49 -8.66
C LYS A 61 22.36 -17.30 -10.06
N LYS A 62 21.68 -16.59 -10.98
CA LYS A 62 22.16 -16.25 -12.32
C LYS A 62 22.84 -14.87 -12.39
N GLY A 63 23.08 -14.22 -11.25
CA GLY A 63 23.68 -12.87 -11.18
C GLY A 63 22.77 -11.74 -11.59
N LYS A 64 21.45 -11.98 -11.80
CA LYS A 64 20.50 -10.95 -12.18
C LYS A 64 19.85 -10.36 -10.93
N THR A 65 19.79 -9.02 -10.85
CA THR A 65 19.02 -8.30 -9.83
C THR A 65 17.53 -8.56 -10.04
N VAL A 66 16.86 -8.91 -8.96
CA VAL A 66 15.40 -9.10 -8.89
C VAL A 66 14.89 -8.15 -7.84
N ASN A 67 13.87 -7.39 -8.21
CA ASN A 67 13.22 -6.40 -7.35
C ASN A 67 11.82 -6.87 -7.03
N SER A 68 11.39 -6.70 -5.79
CA SER A 68 10.03 -7.00 -5.37
C SER A 68 9.57 -5.96 -4.36
N PHE A 69 8.44 -5.35 -4.65
CA PHE A 69 7.66 -4.70 -3.62
C PHE A 69 7.10 -5.82 -2.74
N VAL A 70 6.16 -6.59 -3.26
CA VAL A 70 5.60 -7.80 -2.64
C VAL A 70 5.05 -8.72 -3.74
N ALA A 71 5.51 -9.95 -3.82
CA ALA A 71 5.12 -10.89 -4.87
C ALA A 71 3.86 -11.71 -4.55
N GLY A 72 3.07 -11.29 -3.56
CA GLY A 72 1.81 -11.94 -3.18
C GLY A 72 1.79 -12.39 -1.73
N ALA A 73 0.77 -13.16 -1.35
CA ALA A 73 0.74 -13.88 -0.08
C ALA A 73 1.62 -15.15 -0.15
N ASP A 74 2.05 -15.65 1.00
CA ASP A 74 2.82 -16.90 1.06
C ASP A 74 1.91 -18.10 0.72
N ILE A 75 2.07 -18.60 -0.51
CA ILE A 75 1.28 -19.73 -1.02
C ILE A 75 1.51 -20.99 -0.19
N SER A 76 2.73 -21.20 0.33
CA SER A 76 3.06 -22.39 1.13
C SER A 76 2.28 -22.43 2.45
N GLU A 77 2.07 -21.26 3.07
CA GLU A 77 1.24 -21.15 4.28
C GLU A 77 -0.25 -21.37 3.97
N MET A 78 -0.72 -20.97 2.79
CA MET A 78 -2.12 -21.10 2.41
C MET A 78 -2.52 -22.52 1.95
N ALA A 79 -1.58 -23.29 1.41
CA ALA A 79 -1.85 -24.54 0.70
C ALA A 79 -2.63 -25.60 1.51
N THR A 80 -2.52 -25.57 2.83
CA THR A 80 -3.14 -26.56 3.73
C THR A 80 -4.29 -26.00 4.56
N LYS A 81 -4.65 -24.72 4.39
CA LYS A 81 -5.68 -24.07 5.20
C LYS A 81 -7.07 -24.64 4.88
N THR A 82 -7.82 -24.92 5.92
CA THR A 82 -9.26 -25.17 5.85
C THR A 82 -10.02 -23.88 5.50
N CYS A 83 -11.30 -23.99 5.16
CA CYS A 83 -12.16 -22.82 4.93
C CYS A 83 -12.18 -21.83 6.10
N ALA A 84 -12.22 -22.33 7.34
CA ALA A 84 -12.19 -21.48 8.54
C ALA A 84 -10.84 -20.75 8.70
N GLU A 85 -9.73 -21.46 8.51
CA GLU A 85 -8.37 -20.88 8.59
C GLU A 85 -8.11 -19.90 7.45
N GLY A 86 -8.60 -20.18 6.23
CA GLY A 86 -8.54 -19.24 5.11
C GLY A 86 -9.32 -17.96 5.38
N LYS A 87 -10.49 -18.05 6.03
CA LYS A 87 -11.25 -16.87 6.47
C LYS A 87 -10.49 -16.05 7.51
N LEU A 88 -9.84 -16.70 8.49
CA LEU A 88 -9.02 -16.01 9.49
C LEU A 88 -7.84 -15.29 8.84
N PHE A 89 -7.10 -15.98 7.97
CA PHE A 89 -5.99 -15.38 7.22
C PHE A 89 -6.42 -14.14 6.41
N GLY A 90 -7.55 -14.24 5.68
CA GLY A 90 -8.11 -13.11 4.93
C GLY A 90 -8.56 -11.96 5.84
N ASN A 91 -9.13 -12.25 7.01
CA ASN A 91 -9.50 -11.21 7.97
C ASN A 91 -8.28 -10.48 8.54
N GLU A 92 -7.23 -11.21 8.92
CA GLU A 92 -5.98 -10.64 9.43
C GLU A 92 -5.30 -9.76 8.38
N SER A 93 -5.16 -10.25 7.16
CA SER A 93 -4.57 -9.46 6.06
C SER A 93 -5.39 -8.20 5.75
N ASN A 94 -6.73 -8.30 5.72
CA ASN A 94 -7.59 -7.13 5.56
C ASN A 94 -7.44 -6.14 6.72
N ARG A 95 -7.30 -6.61 7.96
CA ARG A 95 -7.12 -5.76 9.14
C ARG A 95 -5.85 -4.93 9.04
N VAL A 96 -4.73 -5.53 8.60
CA VAL A 96 -3.46 -4.82 8.42
C VAL A 96 -3.55 -3.81 7.27
N CYS A 97 -4.08 -4.21 6.13
CA CYS A 97 -4.29 -3.29 5.00
C CYS A 97 -5.22 -2.13 5.39
N TRP A 98 -6.30 -2.40 6.13
CA TRP A 98 -7.21 -1.36 6.62
C TRP A 98 -6.53 -0.41 7.62
N LYS A 99 -5.64 -0.92 8.48
CA LYS A 99 -4.81 -0.09 9.39
C LYS A 99 -3.92 0.87 8.62
N ILE A 100 -3.27 0.42 7.53
CA ILE A 100 -2.43 1.25 6.66
C ILE A 100 -3.28 2.31 5.94
N GLU A 101 -4.41 1.91 5.36
CA GLU A 101 -5.35 2.81 4.67
C GLU A 101 -5.88 3.93 5.58
N ASN A 102 -6.11 3.61 6.86
CA ASN A 102 -6.61 4.56 7.86
C ASN A 102 -5.51 5.08 8.82
N PHE A 103 -4.24 4.87 8.47
CA PHE A 103 -3.15 5.46 9.23
C PHE A 103 -3.25 6.99 9.20
N LYS A 104 -3.00 7.63 10.33
CA LYS A 104 -3.23 9.08 10.51
C LYS A 104 -2.42 9.96 9.54
N ARG A 105 -1.29 9.47 9.06
CA ARG A 105 -0.42 10.20 8.12
C ARG A 105 -0.53 9.59 6.72
N PRO A 106 -0.28 10.35 5.65
CA PRO A 106 -0.21 9.81 4.29
C PRO A 106 0.82 8.71 4.17
N VAL A 107 0.46 7.65 3.43
CA VAL A 107 1.33 6.51 3.11
C VAL A 107 1.52 6.44 1.61
N ILE A 108 2.76 6.49 1.14
CA ILE A 108 3.15 6.39 -0.26
C ILE A 108 3.75 5.02 -0.51
N ALA A 109 3.19 4.24 -1.42
CA ALA A 109 3.82 3.02 -1.89
C ALA A 109 4.85 3.34 -2.98
N ALA A 110 6.12 3.00 -2.74
CA ALA A 110 7.20 3.04 -3.73
C ALA A 110 7.44 1.63 -4.25
N ILE A 111 6.82 1.30 -5.39
CA ILE A 111 6.71 -0.04 -5.95
C ILE A 111 7.91 -0.33 -6.85
N ASN A 112 8.94 -0.97 -6.31
CA ASN A 112 10.24 -1.18 -6.94
C ASN A 112 10.35 -2.43 -7.84
N GLY A 113 9.28 -3.23 -7.99
CA GLY A 113 9.30 -4.46 -8.75
C GLY A 113 7.99 -5.21 -8.74
N PHE A 114 8.01 -6.51 -8.45
CA PHE A 114 6.79 -7.32 -8.39
C PHE A 114 5.79 -6.77 -7.35
N CYS A 115 4.56 -6.57 -7.79
CA CYS A 115 3.43 -6.07 -7.00
C CYS A 115 2.19 -6.91 -7.37
N LEU A 116 2.12 -8.14 -6.82
CA LEU A 116 1.18 -9.16 -7.26
C LEU A 116 0.27 -9.59 -6.11
N GLY A 117 -0.98 -9.91 -6.41
CA GLY A 117 -1.94 -10.43 -5.43
C GLY A 117 -1.98 -9.58 -4.15
N GLY A 118 -1.70 -10.20 -3.00
CA GLY A 118 -1.61 -9.49 -1.72
C GLY A 118 -0.68 -8.28 -1.73
N GLY A 119 0.37 -8.28 -2.57
CA GLY A 119 1.24 -7.12 -2.75
C GLY A 119 0.56 -5.96 -3.48
N CYS A 120 -0.26 -6.26 -4.48
CA CYS A 120 -1.09 -5.27 -5.15
C CYS A 120 -2.17 -4.74 -4.20
N GLU A 121 -2.74 -5.60 -3.35
CA GLU A 121 -3.72 -5.24 -2.32
C GLU A 121 -3.10 -4.32 -1.25
N LEU A 122 -1.88 -4.62 -0.82
CA LEU A 122 -1.10 -3.78 0.11
C LEU A 122 -0.78 -2.40 -0.52
N ALA A 123 -0.35 -2.37 -1.78
CA ALA A 123 -0.09 -1.11 -2.49
C ALA A 123 -1.37 -0.26 -2.62
N MET A 124 -2.52 -0.89 -2.88
CA MET A 124 -3.82 -0.22 -2.97
C MET A 124 -4.35 0.28 -1.62
N SER A 125 -3.83 -0.19 -0.50
CA SER A 125 -4.15 0.34 0.83
C SER A 125 -3.33 1.59 1.19
N CYS A 126 -2.30 1.93 0.41
CA CYS A 126 -1.60 3.20 0.53
C CYS A 126 -2.37 4.32 -0.18
N ASP A 127 -2.12 5.57 0.22
CA ASP A 127 -2.80 6.75 -0.35
C ASP A 127 -2.34 7.04 -1.79
N ILE A 128 -1.03 6.99 -2.02
CA ILE A 128 -0.37 7.32 -3.29
C ILE A 128 0.50 6.13 -3.69
N ARG A 129 0.59 5.83 -4.98
CA ARG A 129 1.38 4.74 -5.54
C ARG A 129 2.31 5.25 -6.61
N LEU A 130 3.62 5.12 -6.38
CA LEU A 130 4.67 5.37 -7.36
C LEU A 130 5.24 4.02 -7.79
N ALA A 131 5.53 3.85 -9.07
CA ALA A 131 6.08 2.60 -9.60
C ALA A 131 7.40 2.83 -10.31
N SER A 132 8.30 1.86 -10.25
CA SER A 132 9.43 1.81 -11.14
C SER A 132 9.03 1.29 -12.52
N GLU A 133 9.75 1.67 -13.57
CA GLU A 133 9.51 1.22 -14.95
C GLU A 133 9.52 -0.30 -15.10
N ASN A 134 10.29 -1.00 -14.25
CA ASN A 134 10.36 -2.47 -14.20
C ASN A 134 9.29 -3.13 -13.32
N ALA A 135 8.39 -2.37 -12.70
CA ALA A 135 7.35 -2.93 -11.86
C ALA A 135 6.34 -3.74 -12.69
N SER A 136 5.83 -4.80 -12.07
CA SER A 136 4.84 -5.70 -12.67
C SER A 136 3.67 -5.89 -11.72
N PHE A 137 2.46 -5.74 -12.24
CA PHE A 137 1.21 -5.75 -11.47
C PHE A 137 0.32 -6.93 -11.90
N GLY A 138 -0.51 -7.39 -10.97
CA GLY A 138 -1.51 -8.41 -11.26
C GLY A 138 -2.25 -8.90 -10.03
N GLN A 139 -3.37 -9.59 -10.30
CA GLN A 139 -4.18 -10.30 -9.29
C GLN A 139 -4.33 -11.75 -9.73
N PRO A 140 -3.32 -12.62 -9.49
CA PRO A 140 -3.24 -13.95 -10.05
C PRO A 140 -4.04 -15.02 -9.28
N GLU A 141 -4.80 -14.64 -8.26
CA GLU A 141 -5.42 -15.52 -7.28
C GLU A 141 -6.34 -16.59 -7.90
N VAL A 142 -7.12 -16.24 -8.93
CA VAL A 142 -8.01 -17.23 -9.56
C VAL A 142 -7.25 -18.33 -10.31
N GLY A 143 -6.00 -18.07 -10.71
CA GLY A 143 -5.09 -19.08 -11.24
C GLY A 143 -4.65 -20.12 -10.18
N LEU A 144 -4.82 -19.81 -8.90
CA LEU A 144 -4.58 -20.70 -7.76
C LEU A 144 -5.89 -21.30 -7.22
N GLY A 145 -7.03 -21.03 -7.86
CA GLY A 145 -8.35 -21.52 -7.41
C GLY A 145 -8.93 -20.75 -6.22
N ILE A 146 -8.43 -19.56 -5.93
CA ILE A 146 -8.92 -18.68 -4.84
C ILE A 146 -9.29 -17.30 -5.38
N THR A 147 -9.93 -16.49 -4.56
CA THR A 147 -10.20 -15.08 -4.83
C THR A 147 -9.20 -14.20 -4.07
N PRO A 148 -8.97 -12.93 -4.49
CA PRO A 148 -8.30 -11.95 -3.64
C PRO A 148 -8.92 -11.91 -2.26
N GLY A 149 -8.10 -11.92 -1.21
CA GLY A 149 -8.54 -12.03 0.18
C GLY A 149 -8.28 -10.80 1.04
N CYS A 150 -7.54 -9.81 0.49
CA CYS A 150 -7.14 -8.60 1.22
C CYS A 150 -7.66 -7.30 0.56
N GLY A 151 -8.87 -7.35 -0.01
CA GLY A 151 -9.56 -6.19 -0.56
C GLY A 151 -9.34 -5.94 -2.06
N GLY A 152 -8.61 -6.83 -2.78
CA GLY A 152 -8.30 -6.65 -4.20
C GLY A 152 -9.54 -6.50 -5.07
N THR A 153 -10.60 -7.26 -4.83
CA THR A 153 -11.86 -7.15 -5.58
C THR A 153 -12.53 -5.78 -5.38
N GLN A 154 -12.31 -5.14 -4.23
CA GLN A 154 -12.98 -3.90 -3.86
C GLN A 154 -12.15 -2.67 -4.22
N ARG A 155 -10.87 -2.63 -3.79
CA ARG A 155 -9.98 -1.49 -4.03
C ARG A 155 -9.65 -1.36 -5.52
N LEU A 156 -9.31 -2.46 -6.20
CA LEU A 156 -8.96 -2.42 -7.61
C LEU A 156 -10.09 -1.83 -8.45
N ALA A 157 -11.35 -2.29 -8.24
CA ALA A 157 -12.49 -1.80 -9.00
C ALA A 157 -12.77 -0.29 -8.78
N ARG A 158 -12.40 0.24 -7.61
CA ARG A 158 -12.52 1.68 -7.30
C ARG A 158 -11.46 2.52 -7.97
N PHE A 159 -10.24 1.98 -8.14
CA PHE A 159 -9.14 2.70 -8.82
C PHE A 159 -9.25 2.64 -10.35
N VAL A 160 -9.50 1.45 -10.92
CA VAL A 160 -9.38 1.24 -12.38
C VAL A 160 -10.73 1.06 -13.09
N GLY A 161 -11.83 1.12 -12.34
CA GLY A 161 -13.18 0.82 -12.84
C GLY A 161 -13.44 -0.69 -12.96
N ALA A 162 -14.73 -1.07 -12.87
CA ALA A 162 -15.15 -2.48 -12.77
C ALA A 162 -14.73 -3.35 -13.96
N GLY A 163 -14.72 -2.81 -15.18
CA GLY A 163 -14.37 -3.56 -16.39
C GLY A 163 -12.90 -3.98 -16.37
N LYS A 164 -11.98 -3.04 -16.13
CA LYS A 164 -10.54 -3.32 -16.10
C LYS A 164 -10.16 -4.17 -14.88
N ALA A 165 -10.79 -3.95 -13.73
CA ALA A 165 -10.60 -4.79 -12.56
C ALA A 165 -10.98 -6.25 -12.82
N LYS A 166 -12.14 -6.50 -13.46
CA LYS A 166 -12.58 -7.85 -13.83
C LYS A 166 -11.64 -8.50 -14.83
N GLU A 167 -11.12 -7.76 -15.82
CA GLU A 167 -10.11 -8.27 -16.74
C GLU A 167 -8.88 -8.77 -15.98
N MET A 168 -8.31 -7.94 -15.09
CA MET A 168 -7.13 -8.34 -14.30
C MET A 168 -7.40 -9.54 -13.39
N LEU A 169 -8.53 -9.52 -12.68
CA LEU A 169 -8.95 -10.56 -11.74
C LEU A 169 -9.25 -11.90 -12.44
N TYR A 170 -9.98 -11.88 -13.57
CA TYR A 170 -10.43 -13.11 -14.22
C TYR A 170 -9.34 -13.78 -15.05
N THR A 171 -8.40 -13.00 -15.60
CA THR A 171 -7.32 -13.54 -16.42
C THR A 171 -6.13 -14.05 -15.62
N ALA A 172 -6.07 -13.75 -14.31
CA ALA A 172 -4.92 -14.05 -13.45
C ALA A 172 -3.57 -13.57 -14.01
N ARG A 173 -3.57 -12.59 -14.91
CA ARG A 173 -2.32 -12.06 -15.47
C ARG A 173 -1.51 -11.35 -14.38
N ALA A 174 -0.20 -11.63 -14.36
CA ALA A 174 0.76 -11.06 -13.41
C ALA A 174 1.79 -10.17 -14.10
N ASN A 175 1.51 -9.68 -15.30
CA ASN A 175 2.46 -8.98 -16.16
C ASN A 175 1.92 -7.66 -16.73
N TYR A 176 0.98 -7.02 -16.05
CA TYR A 176 0.64 -5.64 -16.36
C TYR A 176 1.85 -4.77 -16.04
N THR A 177 2.30 -3.96 -17.00
CA THR A 177 3.45 -3.10 -16.85
C THR A 177 3.16 -1.89 -15.97
N ALA A 178 4.20 -1.17 -15.51
CA ALA A 178 4.04 0.10 -14.81
C ALA A 178 3.27 1.12 -15.66
N GLN A 179 3.49 1.11 -17.00
CA GLN A 179 2.77 2.00 -17.93
C GLN A 179 1.29 1.60 -18.05
N ASP A 180 0.95 0.30 -18.07
CA ASP A 180 -0.45 -0.14 -18.02
C ASP A 180 -1.12 0.32 -16.72
N ALA A 181 -0.43 0.18 -15.59
CA ALA A 181 -0.89 0.61 -14.28
C ALA A 181 -1.13 2.13 -14.22
N LEU A 182 -0.25 2.93 -14.83
CA LEU A 182 -0.41 4.38 -14.95
C LEU A 182 -1.63 4.72 -15.84
N ASN A 183 -1.74 4.10 -17.00
CA ASN A 183 -2.81 4.37 -17.97
C ASN A 183 -4.21 4.03 -17.42
N MET A 184 -4.31 3.04 -16.51
CA MET A 184 -5.58 2.68 -15.89
C MET A 184 -5.86 3.39 -14.56
N GLY A 185 -4.95 4.25 -14.08
CA GLY A 185 -5.09 4.98 -12.82
C GLY A 185 -4.78 4.16 -11.56
N LEU A 186 -4.12 3.00 -11.70
CA LEU A 186 -3.69 2.19 -10.56
C LEU A 186 -2.49 2.83 -9.85
N VAL A 187 -1.58 3.47 -10.58
CA VAL A 187 -0.45 4.23 -10.01
C VAL A 187 -0.50 5.69 -10.44
N ASN A 188 0.09 6.58 -9.64
CA ASN A 188 0.10 8.01 -9.87
C ASN A 188 1.24 8.43 -10.80
N TYR A 189 2.43 7.82 -10.66
CA TYR A 189 3.64 8.14 -11.43
C TYR A 189 4.48 6.90 -11.68
N VAL A 190 5.29 6.96 -12.74
CA VAL A 190 6.30 5.94 -13.08
C VAL A 190 7.66 6.62 -13.22
N TYR A 191 8.68 6.02 -12.62
CA TYR A 191 10.06 6.53 -12.61
C TYR A 191 11.06 5.43 -12.97
N PRO A 192 12.27 5.77 -13.45
CA PRO A 192 13.39 4.83 -13.45
C PRO A 192 13.61 4.25 -12.06
N LEU A 193 13.97 2.95 -11.98
CA LEU A 193 14.09 2.24 -10.70
C LEU A 193 15.04 2.95 -9.72
N GLU A 194 16.15 3.45 -10.23
CA GLU A 194 17.18 4.17 -9.45
C GLU A 194 16.68 5.48 -8.83
N ASN A 195 15.64 6.08 -9.38
CA ASN A 195 15.07 7.34 -8.89
C ASN A 195 13.82 7.14 -8.01
N LEU A 196 13.21 5.96 -8.05
CA LEU A 196 11.90 5.71 -7.44
C LEU A 196 11.84 6.10 -5.96
N LEU A 197 12.80 5.63 -5.16
CA LEU A 197 12.78 5.89 -3.71
C LEU A 197 13.01 7.37 -3.40
N ASP A 198 13.91 8.02 -4.11
CA ASP A 198 14.20 9.44 -3.93
C ASP A 198 12.99 10.30 -4.31
N GLU A 199 12.29 9.97 -5.40
CA GLU A 199 11.06 10.67 -5.79
C GLU A 199 9.91 10.41 -4.80
N ALA A 200 9.81 9.21 -4.23
CA ALA A 200 8.82 8.93 -3.19
C ALA A 200 9.12 9.70 -1.89
N VAL A 201 10.38 9.77 -1.48
CA VAL A 201 10.81 10.54 -0.31
C VAL A 201 10.59 12.04 -0.55
N LYS A 202 10.93 12.55 -1.72
CA LYS A 202 10.70 13.95 -2.08
C LYS A 202 9.22 14.32 -2.01
N LEU A 203 8.33 13.49 -2.55
CA LEU A 203 6.88 13.70 -2.45
C LEU A 203 6.41 13.65 -0.98
N ALA A 204 6.97 12.73 -0.18
CA ALA A 204 6.69 12.66 1.25
C ALA A 204 7.18 13.91 2.00
N GLU A 205 8.34 14.45 1.66
CA GLU A 205 8.88 15.71 2.21
C GLU A 205 8.01 16.92 1.81
N GLU A 206 7.51 16.97 0.56
CA GLU A 206 6.56 18.00 0.12
C GLU A 206 5.25 17.96 0.92
N ILE A 207 4.75 16.76 1.25
CA ILE A 207 3.57 16.56 2.11
C ILE A 207 3.90 16.94 3.56
N ALA A 208 5.05 16.52 4.07
CA ALA A 208 5.49 16.79 5.44
C ALA A 208 5.75 18.27 5.72
N ALA A 209 5.98 19.06 4.67
CA ALA A 209 6.09 20.53 4.76
C ALA A 209 4.75 21.25 4.95
N GLN A 210 3.62 20.53 4.85
CA GLN A 210 2.30 21.09 5.06
C GLN A 210 1.86 20.89 6.53
N ALA A 211 0.76 21.53 6.92
CA ALA A 211 0.15 21.39 8.23
C ALA A 211 -0.29 19.93 8.49
N PRO A 212 0.37 19.18 9.40
CA PRO A 212 0.20 17.73 9.48
C PRO A 212 -1.19 17.29 9.95
N ILE A 213 -1.87 18.11 10.75
CA ILE A 213 -3.25 17.83 11.19
C ILE A 213 -4.21 18.06 10.02
N ALA A 214 -4.05 19.13 9.27
CA ALA A 214 -4.89 19.40 8.10
C ALA A 214 -4.76 18.30 7.04
N VAL A 215 -3.53 17.85 6.75
CA VAL A 215 -3.28 16.72 5.82
C VAL A 215 -3.98 15.44 6.30
N SER A 216 -3.91 15.13 7.61
CA SER A 216 -4.60 13.98 8.19
C SER A 216 -6.12 14.07 8.04
N LEU A 217 -6.69 15.25 8.27
CA LEU A 217 -8.13 15.49 8.15
C LEU A 217 -8.60 15.43 6.68
N VAL A 218 -7.79 15.88 5.72
CA VAL A 218 -8.05 15.70 4.28
C VAL A 218 -8.09 14.22 3.91
N LYS A 219 -7.10 13.44 4.36
CA LYS A 219 -7.09 11.98 4.15
C LYS A 219 -8.36 11.34 4.69
N GLU A 220 -8.73 11.66 5.93
CA GLU A 220 -9.91 11.11 6.58
C GLU A 220 -11.20 11.51 5.83
N ALA A 221 -11.32 12.79 5.42
CA ALA A 221 -12.47 13.28 4.67
C ALA A 221 -12.63 12.57 3.32
N VAL A 222 -11.52 12.33 2.60
CA VAL A 222 -11.55 11.58 1.33
C VAL A 222 -11.93 10.12 1.58
N ASN A 223 -11.29 9.44 2.54
CA ASN A 223 -11.53 8.02 2.81
C ASN A 223 -12.98 7.76 3.25
N VAL A 224 -13.52 8.57 4.16
CA VAL A 224 -14.92 8.48 4.61
C VAL A 224 -15.87 8.88 3.48
N GLY A 225 -15.57 9.96 2.77
CA GLY A 225 -16.41 10.46 1.69
C GLY A 225 -16.60 9.45 0.55
N MET A 226 -15.56 8.70 0.20
CA MET A 226 -15.62 7.65 -0.81
C MET A 226 -16.44 6.41 -0.39
N GLN A 227 -16.83 6.30 0.88
CA GLN A 227 -17.63 5.19 1.43
C GLN A 227 -19.10 5.57 1.67
N THR A 228 -19.50 6.83 1.42
CA THR A 228 -20.86 7.31 1.73
C THR A 228 -21.46 8.13 0.58
N ASP A 229 -22.69 8.60 0.73
CA ASP A 229 -23.32 9.51 -0.21
C ASP A 229 -22.71 10.93 -0.11
N LEU A 230 -22.77 11.69 -1.21
CA LEU A 230 -22.16 13.01 -1.31
C LEU A 230 -22.63 13.99 -0.21
N ASN A 231 -23.92 13.99 0.15
CA ASN A 231 -24.43 14.91 1.16
C ASN A 231 -23.85 14.62 2.55
N SER A 232 -23.73 13.36 2.92
CA SER A 232 -23.07 12.92 4.16
C SER A 232 -21.56 13.23 4.12
N ALA A 233 -20.90 12.99 2.98
CA ALA A 233 -19.50 13.31 2.77
C ALA A 233 -19.20 14.79 2.97
N LEU A 234 -20.02 15.71 2.37
CA LEU A 234 -19.84 17.16 2.50
C LEU A 234 -20.06 17.65 3.94
N LYS A 235 -20.98 17.03 4.70
CA LYS A 235 -21.13 17.33 6.13
C LYS A 235 -19.91 16.90 6.95
N PHE A 236 -19.35 15.72 6.62
CA PHE A 236 -18.14 15.23 7.27
C PHE A 236 -16.93 16.12 6.95
N GLU A 237 -16.75 16.51 5.67
CA GLU A 237 -15.74 17.46 5.23
C GLU A 237 -15.84 18.79 5.99
N GLY A 238 -17.05 19.34 6.16
CA GLY A 238 -17.27 20.57 6.94
C GLY A 238 -16.81 20.43 8.41
N ASN A 239 -16.98 19.24 9.02
CA ASN A 239 -16.47 18.97 10.36
C ASN A 239 -14.95 18.91 10.39
N CYS A 240 -14.31 18.24 9.41
CA CYS A 240 -12.85 18.20 9.27
C CYS A 240 -12.27 19.61 9.06
N PHE A 241 -12.90 20.41 8.19
CA PHE A 241 -12.52 21.81 7.97
C PHE A 241 -12.57 22.63 9.26
N ALA A 242 -13.67 22.51 10.04
CA ALA A 242 -13.82 23.24 11.29
C ALA A 242 -12.74 22.86 12.33
N GLN A 243 -12.31 21.61 12.38
CA GLN A 243 -11.25 21.16 13.31
C GLN A 243 -9.91 21.85 13.02
N CYS A 244 -9.59 22.20 11.78
CA CYS A 244 -8.35 22.91 11.44
C CYS A 244 -8.23 24.25 12.18
N PHE A 245 -9.32 24.95 12.49
CA PHE A 245 -9.31 26.21 13.21
C PHE A 245 -8.95 26.09 14.71
N ALA A 246 -8.84 24.86 15.22
CA ALA A 246 -8.37 24.58 16.57
C ALA A 246 -6.85 24.30 16.62
N THR A 247 -6.16 24.28 15.46
CA THR A 247 -4.71 23.99 15.38
C THR A 247 -3.88 25.27 15.40
N GLU A 248 -2.61 25.14 15.78
CA GLU A 248 -1.66 26.26 15.72
C GLU A 248 -1.28 26.60 14.26
N ASP A 249 -1.23 25.60 13.38
CA ASP A 249 -0.85 25.77 11.96
C ASP A 249 -1.82 26.69 11.18
N GLN A 250 -3.06 26.82 11.66
CA GLN A 250 -4.08 27.68 11.02
C GLN A 250 -3.96 29.15 11.47
N LYS A 251 -3.35 29.44 12.63
CA LYS A 251 -3.21 30.79 13.19
C LYS A 251 -2.05 31.56 12.57
#